data_ea5cecb6a274545166a5949d30960ea0
#
_entry.id   ea5cecb6a274545166a5949d30960ea0
#
_cell.length_a   1.000
_cell.length_b   1.000
_cell.length_c   1.000
_cell.angle_alpha   90.00
_cell.angle_beta   90.00
_cell.angle_gamma   90.00
#
_symmetry.space_group_name_H-M   'P 1'
#
loop_
_entity.id
_entity.type
_entity.pdbx_description
1 polymer ?
#
loop_
_entity_poly.entity_id
_entity_poly.type
_entity_poly.pdbx_seq_one_letter_code
_entity_poly.pdbx_strand_id
1 'polypeptide(L)'
;MKRRKVSFVCSGNTCRSPMAEGIFRSAIKRRKIKFVDAASAGIFAENSKEINEKSAACLTARGIDFSKFHPRQLKHKMIETSFAVICMTRAQKELLNSFDNVYSMDEIAGSEIPDPYGQELSVYQKTAEIIRQAVDKIIDRFFHDEYPRNNSAGNHKK
;
A
#
# COMPACT_ATOMS: atom_id res chain seq x y z
N MET A 1 20.24 -8.99 -8.14
CA MET A 1 19.86 -7.83 -7.29
C MET A 1 18.78 -8.26 -6.29
N LYS A 2 18.93 -7.91 -5.05
CA LYS A 2 17.96 -8.27 -4.01
C LYS A 2 16.65 -7.54 -4.21
N ARG A 3 15.52 -8.27 -4.13
CA ARG A 3 14.18 -7.70 -4.23
C ARG A 3 13.85 -6.90 -2.95
N ARG A 4 13.37 -5.68 -3.11
CA ARG A 4 12.94 -4.82 -2.00
C ARG A 4 11.42 -4.92 -1.84
N LYS A 5 10.97 -5.22 -0.65
CA LYS A 5 9.55 -5.41 -0.34
C LYS A 5 9.02 -4.22 0.47
N VAL A 6 7.96 -3.60 0.00
CA VAL A 6 7.18 -2.62 0.75
C VAL A 6 5.98 -3.34 1.37
N SER A 7 5.88 -3.28 2.69
CA SER A 7 4.83 -3.95 3.45
C SER A 7 3.84 -2.92 4.02
N PHE A 8 2.58 -3.08 3.69
CA PHE A 8 1.50 -2.21 4.16
C PHE A 8 0.81 -2.81 5.37
N VAL A 9 0.57 -2.01 6.39
CA VAL A 9 0.04 -2.47 7.67
C VAL A 9 -1.19 -1.65 8.06
N CYS A 10 -2.24 -2.36 8.43
CA CYS A 10 -3.42 -1.80 9.12
C CYS A 10 -3.78 -2.70 10.29
N SER A 11 -4.94 -2.50 10.91
CA SER A 11 -5.32 -3.30 12.09
C SER A 11 -5.61 -4.75 11.73
N GLY A 12 -6.58 -5.01 10.84
CA GLY A 12 -7.07 -6.36 10.56
C GLY A 12 -6.55 -7.01 9.28
N ASN A 13 -5.89 -6.28 8.41
CA ASN A 13 -5.48 -6.73 7.07
C ASN A 13 -6.64 -7.20 6.19
N THR A 14 -7.79 -6.56 6.33
CA THR A 14 -8.99 -6.91 5.54
C THR A 14 -9.48 -5.78 4.63
N CYS A 15 -9.17 -4.53 4.92
CA CYS A 15 -9.66 -3.37 4.16
C CYS A 15 -8.54 -2.54 3.54
N ARG A 16 -7.88 -1.68 4.30
CA ARG A 16 -6.94 -0.67 3.81
C ARG A 16 -5.64 -1.26 3.28
N SER A 17 -4.97 -2.09 4.05
CA SER A 17 -3.67 -2.62 3.66
C SER A 17 -3.74 -3.59 2.47
N PRO A 18 -4.78 -4.41 2.28
CA PRO A 18 -4.93 -5.17 1.05
C PRO A 18 -5.10 -4.29 -0.19
N MET A 19 -5.89 -3.21 -0.09
CA MET A 19 -6.02 -2.26 -1.19
C MET A 19 -4.69 -1.59 -1.52
N ALA A 20 -3.95 -1.17 -0.50
CA ALA A 20 -2.63 -0.56 -0.69
C ALA A 20 -1.64 -1.52 -1.36
N GLU A 21 -1.58 -2.78 -0.92
CA GLU A 21 -0.74 -3.81 -1.54
C GLU A 21 -1.06 -3.98 -3.03
N GLY A 22 -2.33 -4.17 -3.35
CA GLY A 22 -2.76 -4.38 -4.74
C GLY A 22 -2.52 -3.16 -5.64
N ILE A 23 -2.86 -1.98 -5.16
CA ILE A 23 -2.68 -0.72 -5.91
C ILE A 23 -1.19 -0.42 -6.11
N PHE A 24 -0.36 -0.62 -5.08
CA PHE A 24 1.08 -0.43 -5.20
C PHE A 24 1.71 -1.41 -6.20
N ARG A 25 1.37 -2.69 -6.09
CA ARG A 25 1.88 -3.72 -7.01
C ARG A 25 1.50 -3.42 -8.47
N SER A 26 0.28 -2.97 -8.70
CA SER A 26 -0.18 -2.52 -10.02
C SER A 26 0.61 -1.31 -10.52
N ALA A 27 0.86 -0.34 -9.65
CA ALA A 27 1.59 0.88 -10.01
C ALA A 27 3.06 0.60 -10.37
N ILE A 28 3.77 -0.22 -9.59
CA ILE A 28 5.17 -0.56 -9.89
C ILE A 28 5.29 -1.36 -11.19
N LYS A 29 4.34 -2.24 -11.46
CA LYS A 29 4.30 -2.97 -12.73
C LYS A 29 4.09 -2.04 -13.92
N ARG A 30 3.12 -1.13 -13.84
CA ARG A 30 2.82 -0.15 -14.89
C ARG A 30 4.00 0.79 -15.15
N ARG A 31 4.71 1.20 -14.10
CA ARG A 31 5.87 2.07 -14.20
C ARG A 31 7.17 1.32 -14.53
N LYS A 32 7.11 -0.01 -14.68
CA LYS A 32 8.27 -0.87 -14.98
C LYS A 32 9.40 -0.77 -13.95
N ILE A 33 9.04 -0.58 -12.69
CA ILE A 33 9.99 -0.59 -11.58
C ILE A 33 10.30 -2.05 -11.25
N LYS A 34 11.56 -2.43 -11.36
CA LYS A 34 12.01 -3.82 -11.19
C LYS A 34 12.56 -4.06 -9.78
N PHE A 35 12.50 -5.32 -9.35
CA PHE A 35 13.05 -5.76 -8.06
C PHE A 35 12.41 -5.08 -6.84
N VAL A 36 11.17 -4.71 -6.97
CA VAL A 36 10.31 -4.20 -5.91
C VAL A 36 9.05 -5.07 -5.86
N ASP A 37 8.61 -5.41 -4.67
CA ASP A 37 7.38 -6.16 -4.44
C ASP A 37 6.61 -5.57 -3.26
N ALA A 38 5.41 -6.05 -3.06
CA ALA A 38 4.51 -5.60 -2.02
C ALA A 38 4.01 -6.76 -1.18
N ALA A 39 3.70 -6.48 0.06
CA ALA A 39 2.99 -7.37 0.95
C ALA A 39 2.10 -6.53 1.87
N SER A 40 1.24 -7.18 2.62
CA SER A 40 0.45 -6.53 3.66
C SER A 40 0.23 -7.46 4.84
N ALA A 41 -0.02 -6.88 6.01
CA ALA A 41 -0.31 -7.60 7.24
C ALA A 41 -1.15 -6.74 8.19
N GLY A 42 -1.70 -7.36 9.20
CA GLY A 42 -2.46 -6.68 10.25
C GLY A 42 -1.78 -6.81 11.62
N ILE A 43 -1.87 -5.77 12.41
CA ILE A 43 -1.35 -5.80 13.79
C ILE A 43 -2.20 -6.75 14.65
N PHE A 44 -3.49 -6.85 14.36
CA PHE A 44 -4.46 -7.72 15.03
C PHE A 44 -5.28 -8.49 13.99
N ALA A 45 -4.61 -9.23 13.12
CA ALA A 45 -5.29 -10.03 12.10
C ALA A 45 -5.86 -11.32 12.68
N GLU A 46 -7.02 -11.75 12.19
CA GLU A 46 -7.63 -13.01 12.52
C GLU A 46 -7.48 -14.00 11.36
N ASN A 47 -6.98 -15.20 11.63
CA ASN A 47 -6.70 -16.22 10.61
C ASN A 47 -7.94 -16.68 9.84
N SER A 48 -9.13 -16.58 10.46
CA SER A 48 -10.39 -16.98 9.84
C SER A 48 -11.03 -15.92 8.96
N LYS A 49 -10.48 -14.71 8.93
CA LYS A 49 -11.03 -13.62 8.12
C LYS A 49 -10.54 -13.69 6.68
N GLU A 50 -11.32 -13.08 5.82
CA GLU A 50 -11.00 -12.87 4.41
C GLU A 50 -10.95 -11.38 4.10
N ILE A 51 -10.49 -11.03 2.92
CA ILE A 51 -10.58 -9.65 2.46
C ILE A 51 -12.03 -9.17 2.50
N ASN A 52 -12.24 -7.95 2.94
CA ASN A 52 -13.57 -7.33 2.92
C ASN A 52 -14.10 -7.28 1.48
N GLU A 53 -15.36 -7.64 1.29
CA GLU A 53 -16.00 -7.70 -0.04
C GLU A 53 -15.94 -6.38 -0.80
N LYS A 54 -16.10 -5.26 -0.11
CA LYS A 54 -16.05 -3.91 -0.72
C LYS A 54 -14.63 -3.54 -1.13
N SER A 55 -13.63 -3.92 -0.34
CA SER A 55 -12.21 -3.76 -0.73
C SER A 55 -11.88 -4.62 -1.94
N ALA A 56 -12.33 -5.87 -1.96
CA ALA A 56 -12.16 -6.75 -3.12
C ALA A 56 -12.84 -6.18 -4.37
N ALA A 57 -14.04 -5.62 -4.23
CA ALA A 57 -14.75 -4.96 -5.33
C ALA A 57 -13.97 -3.76 -5.89
N CYS A 58 -13.35 -2.96 -5.03
CA CYS A 58 -12.50 -1.84 -5.47
C CYS A 58 -11.28 -2.31 -6.25
N LEU A 59 -10.64 -3.40 -5.84
CA LEU A 59 -9.49 -3.98 -6.54
C LEU A 59 -9.92 -4.58 -7.89
N THR A 60 -11.01 -5.32 -7.92
CA THR A 60 -11.57 -5.90 -9.16
C THR A 60 -11.91 -4.81 -10.17
N ALA A 61 -12.54 -3.72 -9.73
CA ALA A 61 -12.88 -2.58 -10.59
C ALA A 61 -11.64 -1.91 -11.21
N ARG A 62 -10.47 -2.06 -10.59
CA ARG A 62 -9.19 -1.54 -11.08
C ARG A 62 -8.39 -2.58 -11.88
N GLY A 63 -8.96 -3.74 -12.17
CA GLY A 63 -8.32 -4.82 -12.91
C GLY A 63 -7.23 -5.56 -12.11
N ILE A 64 -7.29 -5.49 -10.79
CA ILE A 64 -6.32 -6.11 -9.90
C ILE A 64 -6.89 -7.44 -9.38
N ASP A 65 -6.21 -8.55 -9.70
CA ASP A 65 -6.56 -9.86 -9.19
C ASP A 65 -6.00 -10.04 -7.76
N PHE A 66 -6.90 -10.30 -6.82
CA PHE A 66 -6.57 -10.51 -5.42
C PHE A 66 -7.17 -11.81 -4.87
N SER A 67 -7.54 -12.73 -5.75
CA SER A 67 -8.24 -13.98 -5.42
C SER A 67 -7.44 -14.92 -4.51
N LYS A 68 -6.11 -14.82 -4.51
CA LYS A 68 -5.20 -15.64 -3.68
C LYS A 68 -4.83 -14.98 -2.36
N PHE A 69 -5.36 -13.79 -2.09
CA PHE A 69 -5.04 -13.06 -0.88
C PHE A 69 -5.70 -13.69 0.35
N HIS A 70 -4.96 -13.75 1.44
CA HIS A 70 -5.45 -14.07 2.77
C HIS A 70 -4.89 -13.09 3.79
N PRO A 71 -5.70 -12.58 4.73
CA PRO A 71 -5.20 -11.77 5.82
C PRO A 71 -4.13 -12.51 6.62
N ARG A 72 -3.09 -11.78 7.01
CA ARG A 72 -2.01 -12.35 7.81
C ARG A 72 -1.64 -11.44 8.98
N GLN A 73 -1.24 -12.07 10.08
CA GLN A 73 -0.72 -11.36 11.25
C GLN A 73 0.69 -10.83 10.94
N LEU A 74 0.91 -9.57 11.30
CA LEU A 74 2.24 -8.97 11.25
C LEU A 74 3.18 -9.66 12.24
N LYS A 75 4.37 -10.03 11.77
CA LYS A 75 5.43 -10.66 12.58
C LYS A 75 6.72 -9.85 12.48
N HIS A 76 7.55 -9.91 13.52
CA HIS A 76 8.82 -9.19 13.58
C HIS A 76 9.70 -9.46 12.35
N LYS A 77 9.79 -10.73 11.92
CA LYS A 77 10.59 -11.09 10.75
C LYS A 77 10.13 -10.37 9.48
N MET A 78 8.85 -10.15 9.31
CA MET A 78 8.31 -9.40 8.17
C MET A 78 8.77 -7.94 8.20
N ILE A 79 8.78 -7.33 9.39
CA ILE A 79 9.28 -5.97 9.54
C ILE A 79 10.76 -5.90 9.21
N GLU A 80 11.56 -6.78 9.80
CA GLU A 80 13.02 -6.82 9.62
C GLU A 80 13.43 -7.04 8.16
N THR A 81 12.67 -7.86 7.42
CA THR A 81 12.99 -8.20 6.03
C THR A 81 12.35 -7.25 5.01
N SER A 82 11.53 -6.31 5.44
CA SER A 82 10.93 -5.29 4.57
C SER A 82 11.90 -4.14 4.33
N PHE A 83 11.92 -3.64 3.11
CA PHE A 83 12.59 -2.38 2.79
C PHE A 83 11.94 -1.20 3.49
N ALA A 84 10.62 -1.16 3.50
CA ALA A 84 9.82 -0.19 4.23
C ALA A 84 8.51 -0.84 4.68
N VAL A 85 8.10 -0.52 5.90
CA VAL A 85 6.78 -0.87 6.43
C VAL A 85 5.97 0.41 6.56
N ILE A 86 4.79 0.44 5.93
CA ILE A 86 3.96 1.64 5.88
C ILE A 86 2.62 1.34 6.54
N CYS A 87 2.40 1.98 7.68
CA CYS A 87 1.16 1.89 8.45
C CYS A 87 0.14 2.90 7.94
N MET A 88 -1.13 2.53 7.94
CA MET A 88 -2.21 3.39 7.47
C MET A 88 -2.42 4.61 8.37
N THR A 89 -2.09 4.50 9.65
CA THR A 89 -2.22 5.58 10.64
C THR A 89 -0.97 5.72 11.51
N ARG A 90 -0.81 6.88 12.09
CA ARG A 90 0.28 7.15 13.06
C ARG A 90 0.17 6.28 14.30
N ALA A 91 -1.03 6.05 14.81
CA ALA A 91 -1.26 5.20 15.97
C ALA A 91 -0.75 3.76 15.73
N GLN A 92 -0.94 3.23 14.53
CA GLN A 92 -0.40 1.91 14.15
C GLN A 92 1.14 1.93 14.12
N LYS A 93 1.75 2.98 13.56
CA LYS A 93 3.20 3.14 13.57
C LYS A 93 3.76 3.17 14.99
N GLU A 94 3.13 3.88 15.89
CA GLU A 94 3.60 4.00 17.29
C GLU A 94 3.70 2.65 18.01
N LEU A 95 2.86 1.69 17.63
CA LEU A 95 2.94 0.31 18.13
C LEU A 95 4.19 -0.44 17.64
N LEU A 96 4.84 0.06 16.60
CA LEU A 96 6.02 -0.52 15.96
C LEU A 96 7.25 0.38 16.06
N ASN A 97 7.32 1.23 17.05
CA ASN A 97 8.32 2.31 17.16
C ASN A 97 9.77 1.86 17.42
N SER A 98 9.99 0.56 17.69
CA SER A 98 11.34 0.02 17.87
C SER A 98 12.07 -0.31 16.55
N PHE A 99 11.44 -0.09 15.42
CA PHE A 99 11.99 -0.38 14.09
C PHE A 99 12.20 0.92 13.30
N ASP A 100 13.37 1.05 12.67
CA ASP A 100 13.75 2.28 11.94
C ASP A 100 13.12 2.38 10.53
N ASN A 101 12.64 1.28 9.99
CA ASN A 101 12.07 1.20 8.64
C ASN A 101 10.55 1.27 8.62
N VAL A 102 9.93 1.72 9.70
CA VAL A 102 8.47 1.86 9.82
C VAL A 102 8.06 3.32 9.64
N TYR A 103 7.09 3.53 8.79
CA TYR A 103 6.52 4.84 8.44
C TYR A 103 5.01 4.81 8.63
N SER A 104 4.40 5.97 8.76
CA SER A 104 2.95 6.14 8.66
C SER A 104 2.60 6.88 7.37
N MET A 105 1.39 6.67 6.85
CA MET A 105 0.93 7.30 5.62
C MET A 105 1.00 8.82 5.67
N ASP A 106 0.69 9.43 6.81
CA ASP A 106 0.74 10.88 6.97
C ASP A 106 2.15 11.46 6.79
N GLU A 107 3.19 10.72 7.21
CA GLU A 107 4.58 11.15 7.01
C GLU A 107 4.97 11.20 5.53
N ILE A 108 4.44 10.30 4.73
CA ILE A 108 4.83 10.16 3.31
C ILE A 108 3.86 10.90 2.41
N ALA A 109 2.58 10.76 2.65
CA ALA A 109 1.52 11.23 1.76
C ALA A 109 0.77 12.46 2.27
N GLY A 110 1.07 12.91 3.49
CA GLY A 110 0.48 14.11 4.07
C GLY A 110 -0.83 13.88 4.83
N SER A 111 -1.40 12.68 4.78
CA SER A 111 -2.61 12.33 5.53
C SER A 111 -2.68 10.85 5.83
N GLU A 112 -3.34 10.50 6.94
CA GLU A 112 -3.68 9.13 7.25
C GLU A 112 -4.71 8.57 6.28
N ILE A 113 -4.81 7.25 6.19
CA ILE A 113 -5.87 6.59 5.43
C ILE A 113 -7.04 6.30 6.36
N PRO A 114 -8.20 6.91 6.14
CA PRO A 114 -9.38 6.67 6.97
C PRO A 114 -9.85 5.22 6.90
N ASP A 115 -10.40 4.71 7.98
CA ASP A 115 -10.95 3.35 8.03
C ASP A 115 -12.38 3.33 7.46
N PRO A 116 -12.63 2.66 6.32
CA PRO A 116 -13.95 2.60 5.71
C PRO A 116 -14.85 1.51 6.32
N TYR A 117 -14.36 0.73 7.28
CA TYR A 117 -15.08 -0.41 7.83
C TYR A 117 -16.51 -0.05 8.27
N GLY A 118 -17.46 -0.89 7.89
CA GLY A 118 -18.87 -0.69 8.21
C GLY A 118 -19.61 0.35 7.37
N GLN A 119 -18.92 0.98 6.42
CA GLN A 119 -19.49 2.00 5.56
C GLN A 119 -19.86 1.47 4.17
N GLU A 120 -20.47 2.33 3.35
CA GLU A 120 -20.93 1.97 2.01
C GLU A 120 -19.78 1.81 1.01
N LEU A 121 -20.06 1.16 -0.11
CA LEU A 121 -19.09 0.95 -1.19
C LEU A 121 -18.47 2.25 -1.68
N SER A 122 -19.25 3.34 -1.77
CA SER A 122 -18.76 4.65 -2.19
C SER A 122 -17.63 5.18 -1.30
N VAL A 123 -17.67 4.89 0.00
CA VAL A 123 -16.61 5.24 0.95
C VAL A 123 -15.34 4.42 0.70
N TYR A 124 -15.49 3.13 0.42
CA TYR A 124 -14.37 2.27 0.02
C TYR A 124 -13.72 2.74 -1.28
N GLN A 125 -14.52 3.15 -2.26
CA GLN A 125 -14.01 3.70 -3.51
C GLN A 125 -13.21 5.00 -3.31
N LYS A 126 -13.68 5.88 -2.44
CA LYS A 126 -12.94 7.10 -2.05
C LYS A 126 -11.64 6.75 -1.33
N THR A 127 -11.69 5.79 -0.42
CA THR A 127 -10.51 5.31 0.31
C THR A 127 -9.48 4.72 -0.66
N ALA A 128 -9.92 3.92 -1.62
CA ALA A 128 -9.04 3.38 -2.66
C ALA A 128 -8.38 4.49 -3.50
N GLU A 129 -9.08 5.56 -3.82
CA GLU A 129 -8.52 6.70 -4.54
C GLU A 129 -7.49 7.47 -3.69
N ILE A 130 -7.75 7.66 -2.41
CA ILE A 130 -6.78 8.24 -1.47
C ILE A 130 -5.52 7.39 -1.41
N ILE A 131 -5.68 6.06 -1.33
CA ILE A 131 -4.56 5.11 -1.33
C ILE A 131 -3.78 5.20 -2.66
N ARG A 132 -4.46 5.29 -3.79
CA ARG A 132 -3.80 5.42 -5.10
C ARG A 132 -2.91 6.67 -5.15
N GLN A 133 -3.40 7.80 -4.69
CA GLN A 133 -2.62 9.04 -4.62
C GLN A 133 -1.44 8.90 -3.65
N ALA A 134 -1.65 8.25 -2.51
CA ALA A 134 -0.59 7.98 -1.54
C ALA A 134 0.49 7.06 -2.13
N VAL A 135 0.10 6.05 -2.89
CA VAL A 135 1.03 5.14 -3.58
C VAL A 135 1.94 5.89 -4.55
N ASP A 136 1.43 6.86 -5.29
CA ASP A 136 2.27 7.70 -6.16
C ASP A 136 3.35 8.44 -5.35
N LYS A 137 3.00 8.97 -4.20
CA LYS A 137 3.95 9.67 -3.31
C LYS A 137 4.97 8.71 -2.67
N ILE A 138 4.57 7.49 -2.35
CA ILE A 138 5.48 6.45 -1.85
C ILE A 138 6.52 6.11 -2.93
N ILE A 139 6.09 5.92 -4.15
CA ILE A 139 6.98 5.62 -5.28
C ILE A 139 7.94 6.79 -5.51
N ASP A 140 7.45 8.01 -5.51
CA ASP A 140 8.29 9.20 -5.68
C ASP A 140 9.34 9.33 -4.57
N ARG A 141 8.99 9.01 -3.33
CA ARG A 141 9.92 9.11 -2.22
C ARG A 141 11.02 8.05 -2.23
N PHE A 142 10.65 6.79 -2.49
CA PHE A 142 11.57 5.66 -2.32
C PHE A 142 12.18 5.14 -3.62
N PHE A 143 11.53 5.39 -4.75
CA PHE A 143 11.88 4.80 -6.03
C PHE A 143 11.96 5.83 -7.16
N HIS A 144 12.14 7.09 -6.82
CA HIS A 144 12.16 8.21 -7.76
C HIS A 144 13.12 8.02 -8.94
N ASP A 145 14.31 7.46 -8.70
CA ASP A 145 15.34 7.30 -9.73
C ASP A 145 15.20 6.03 -10.58
N GLU A 146 14.20 5.19 -10.31
CA GLU A 146 14.10 3.83 -10.86
C GLU A 146 13.06 3.67 -11.96
N TYR A 147 12.29 4.72 -12.27
CA TYR A 147 11.36 4.69 -13.39
C TYR A 147 11.69 5.80 -14.39
N PRO A 148 11.52 5.51 -15.70
CA PRO A 148 11.83 6.51 -16.71
C PRO A 148 10.97 7.76 -16.50
N ARG A 149 11.62 8.89 -16.30
CA ARG A 149 10.92 10.18 -16.34
C ARG A 149 10.33 10.32 -17.74
N ASN A 150 9.05 10.51 -17.85
CA ASN A 150 8.49 10.97 -19.10
C ASN A 150 9.10 12.33 -19.40
N ASN A 151 10.07 12.34 -20.30
CA ASN A 151 10.54 13.57 -20.94
C ASN A 151 9.44 14.08 -21.88
N SER A 152 8.30 14.41 -21.32
CA SER A 152 7.32 15.26 -21.97
C SER A 152 7.60 16.73 -21.63
N ALA A 153 8.86 17.11 -21.75
CA ALA A 153 9.17 18.48 -22.07
C ALA A 153 8.81 18.63 -23.54
N GLY A 154 7.54 18.90 -23.79
CA GLY A 154 7.06 19.24 -25.10
C GLY A 154 7.89 20.38 -25.66
N ASN A 155 8.60 20.09 -26.72
CA ASN A 155 9.13 21.08 -27.61
C ASN A 155 7.94 21.83 -28.22
N HIS A 156 7.43 22.81 -27.51
CA HIS A 156 6.66 23.87 -28.15
C HIS A 156 7.67 24.84 -28.76
N LYS A 157 8.24 24.44 -29.87
CA LYS A 157 8.73 25.39 -30.84
C LYS A 157 7.57 25.77 -31.74
N LYS A 158 7.13 27.03 -31.56
CA LYS A 158 6.43 27.94 -32.47
C LYS A 158 5.37 27.38 -33.38
#